data_6b11d06bf64801e174fd104fdcfdc541
#
_entry.id   6b11d06bf64801e174fd104fdcfdc541
#
_cell.length_a   1.000
_cell.length_b   1.000
_cell.length_c   1.000
_cell.angle_alpha   90.00
_cell.angle_beta   90.00
_cell.angle_gamma   90.00
#
_symmetry.space_group_name_H-M   'P 1'
#
loop_
_entity.id
_entity.type
_entity.pdbx_description
1 polymer ?
#
loop_
_entity_poly.entity_id
_entity_poly.type
_entity_poly.pdbx_seq_one_letter_code
_entity_poly.pdbx_strand_id
1 'polypeptide(L)'
;MPTKKKAPPKAKSTAGTAAKGSTSLQGRKAPGFALADHAGNTVKLADLIGSKKLVLYFYPRDLTPGCTIEACSFRDQQAALRSAGAQVVGISGDSGALHEKFRAKYDLNFPLLSDLGNEVGRAYGVYKKKSLYGREFMGIERTTFVIGKDGVVRKVFPKVKVAGHTEQVLAALKEID
;
A
#
# COMPACT_ATOMS: atom_id res chain seq x y z
N MET A 1 20.02 -22.21 -44.05
CA MET A 1 20.71 -22.13 -42.76
C MET A 1 19.82 -21.43 -41.75
N PRO A 2 19.39 -22.09 -40.71
CA PRO A 2 18.50 -21.43 -39.76
C PRO A 2 19.32 -20.50 -38.84
N THR A 3 18.95 -19.25 -38.84
CA THR A 3 19.50 -18.24 -37.94
C THR A 3 19.03 -18.48 -36.48
N LYS A 4 19.93 -18.77 -35.60
CA LYS A 4 19.67 -18.90 -34.16
C LYS A 4 19.22 -17.54 -33.60
N LYS A 5 17.97 -17.44 -33.18
CA LYS A 5 17.48 -16.32 -32.39
C LYS A 5 18.15 -16.36 -31.02
N LYS A 6 18.94 -15.33 -30.72
CA LYS A 6 19.59 -15.13 -29.43
C LYS A 6 18.51 -14.82 -28.39
N ALA A 7 18.42 -15.62 -27.31
CA ALA A 7 17.50 -15.36 -26.21
C ALA A 7 17.88 -14.07 -25.46
N PRO A 8 16.89 -13.29 -24.96
CA PRO A 8 17.20 -12.07 -24.20
C PRO A 8 17.86 -12.45 -22.87
N PRO A 9 18.79 -11.60 -22.37
CA PRO A 9 19.47 -11.88 -21.13
C PRO A 9 18.49 -11.88 -19.97
N LYS A 10 18.52 -12.93 -19.16
CA LYS A 10 17.80 -13.00 -17.90
C LYS A 10 18.23 -11.83 -17.01
N ALA A 11 17.31 -10.97 -16.65
CA ALA A 11 17.52 -9.95 -15.66
C ALA A 11 18.02 -10.63 -14.36
N LYS A 12 19.21 -10.26 -13.91
CA LYS A 12 19.72 -10.69 -12.61
C LYS A 12 18.82 -10.05 -11.55
N SER A 13 17.99 -10.86 -10.91
CA SER A 13 17.34 -10.47 -9.68
C SER A 13 18.44 -10.31 -8.63
N THR A 14 18.71 -9.11 -8.21
CA THR A 14 19.46 -8.89 -6.99
C THR A 14 18.59 -9.29 -5.81
N ALA A 15 18.57 -10.58 -5.54
CA ALA A 15 18.07 -11.12 -4.29
C ALA A 15 19.12 -10.82 -3.23
N GLY A 16 18.76 -10.11 -2.21
CA GLY A 16 19.60 -10.04 -1.05
C GLY A 16 19.53 -8.76 -0.25
N THR A 17 18.42 -8.53 0.40
CA THR A 17 18.46 -7.87 1.71
C THR A 17 17.43 -8.55 2.59
N ALA A 18 17.90 -9.10 3.70
CA ALA A 18 17.05 -9.64 4.75
C ALA A 18 15.89 -8.67 5.01
N ALA A 19 14.67 -9.20 5.13
CA ALA A 19 13.44 -8.44 5.30
C ALA A 19 13.56 -7.50 6.51
N LYS A 20 13.99 -6.27 6.27
CA LYS A 20 13.92 -5.20 7.27
C LYS A 20 12.45 -4.89 7.49
N GLY A 21 12.03 -4.70 8.73
CA GLY A 21 10.66 -4.34 9.07
C GLY A 21 10.24 -3.02 8.40
N SER A 22 8.93 -2.81 8.27
CA SER A 22 8.35 -1.63 7.60
C SER A 22 8.91 -0.29 8.10
N THR A 23 9.20 -0.17 9.38
CA THR A 23 9.76 1.04 9.99
C THR A 23 11.15 1.40 9.48
N SER A 24 11.89 0.44 8.94
CA SER A 24 13.22 0.71 8.36
C SER A 24 13.18 1.54 7.07
N LEU A 25 12.00 1.71 6.48
CA LEU A 25 11.81 2.55 5.29
C LEU A 25 11.68 4.04 5.62
N GLN A 26 11.42 4.42 6.87
CA GLN A 26 11.30 5.82 7.23
C GLN A 26 12.60 6.59 6.92
N GLY A 27 12.48 7.69 6.19
CA GLY A 27 13.61 8.47 5.71
C GLY A 27 14.24 7.97 4.39
N ARG A 28 13.71 6.91 3.82
CA ARG A 28 14.22 6.31 2.56
C ARG A 28 13.21 6.45 1.44
N LYS A 29 13.69 6.30 0.22
CA LYS A 29 12.80 6.21 -0.96
C LYS A 29 11.86 5.02 -0.80
N ALA A 30 10.58 5.25 -1.05
CA ALA A 30 9.58 4.20 -1.09
C ALA A 30 9.88 3.22 -2.23
N PRO A 31 9.78 1.90 -1.99
CA PRO A 31 9.93 0.90 -3.06
C PRO A 31 8.93 1.12 -4.19
N GLY A 32 9.41 1.13 -5.43
CA GLY A 32 8.57 1.26 -6.61
C GLY A 32 7.65 0.05 -6.80
N PHE A 33 6.50 0.28 -7.39
CA PHE A 33 5.57 -0.79 -7.75
C PHE A 33 4.75 -0.42 -8.99
N ALA A 34 4.16 -1.44 -9.60
CA ALA A 34 3.15 -1.33 -10.64
C ALA A 34 2.08 -2.39 -10.36
N LEU A 35 0.91 -1.97 -9.94
CA LEU A 35 -0.18 -2.85 -9.53
C LEU A 35 -1.47 -2.48 -10.25
N ALA A 36 -2.33 -3.48 -10.51
CA ALA A 36 -3.66 -3.23 -11.03
C ALA A 36 -4.57 -2.64 -9.97
N ASP A 37 -5.38 -1.66 -10.36
CA ASP A 37 -6.45 -1.13 -9.52
C ASP A 37 -7.74 -1.97 -9.65
N HIS A 38 -8.80 -1.53 -8.99
CA HIS A 38 -10.12 -2.18 -9.02
C HIS A 38 -10.75 -2.25 -10.42
N ALA A 39 -10.35 -1.39 -11.34
CA ALA A 39 -10.84 -1.36 -12.71
C ALA A 39 -9.90 -2.06 -13.71
N GLY A 40 -8.80 -2.64 -13.24
CA GLY A 40 -7.80 -3.32 -14.06
C GLY A 40 -6.74 -2.40 -14.67
N ASN A 41 -6.72 -1.11 -14.34
CA ASN A 41 -5.69 -0.19 -14.81
C ASN A 41 -4.41 -0.36 -13.99
N THR A 42 -3.26 -0.30 -14.67
CA THR A 42 -1.96 -0.35 -13.98
C THR A 42 -1.65 1.00 -13.33
N VAL A 43 -1.39 0.98 -12.04
CA VAL A 43 -1.00 2.15 -11.24
C VAL A 43 0.42 1.96 -10.75
N LYS A 44 1.29 2.91 -11.04
CA LYS A 44 2.69 2.91 -10.59
C LYS A 44 2.89 3.92 -9.46
N LEU A 45 3.81 3.64 -8.55
CA LEU A 45 4.17 4.60 -7.51
C LEU A 45 4.54 5.97 -8.10
N ALA A 46 5.29 5.99 -9.20
CA ALA A 46 5.70 7.23 -9.87
C ALA A 46 4.52 8.11 -10.31
N ASP A 47 3.37 7.50 -10.60
CA ASP A 47 2.14 8.22 -10.99
C ASP A 47 1.42 8.87 -9.79
N LEU A 48 1.73 8.40 -8.59
CA LEU A 48 1.06 8.80 -7.35
C LEU A 48 1.81 9.88 -6.56
N ILE A 49 3.06 10.09 -6.87
CA ILE A 49 3.92 11.09 -6.22
C ILE A 49 4.27 12.24 -7.17
N GLY A 50 4.99 13.24 -6.69
CA GLY A 50 5.42 14.39 -7.48
C GLY A 50 4.60 15.64 -7.19
N SER A 51 3.29 15.60 -7.39
CA SER A 51 2.40 16.74 -7.15
C SER A 51 1.68 16.68 -5.79
N LYS A 52 1.51 15.49 -5.25
CA LYS A 52 0.80 15.25 -3.99
C LYS A 52 1.61 14.36 -3.06
N LYS A 53 1.37 14.51 -1.77
CA LYS A 53 1.78 13.52 -0.76
C LYS A 53 0.92 12.28 -0.94
N LEU A 54 1.45 11.12 -0.55
CA LEU A 54 0.76 9.85 -0.68
C LEU A 54 0.58 9.21 0.70
N VAL A 55 -0.65 8.87 1.03
CA VAL A 55 -0.98 7.97 2.13
C VAL A 55 -1.21 6.59 1.53
N LEU A 56 -0.25 5.71 1.72
CA LEU A 56 -0.27 4.34 1.22
C LEU A 56 -0.51 3.40 2.38
N TYR A 57 -1.67 2.74 2.44
CA TYR A 57 -1.94 1.82 3.53
C TYR A 57 -2.13 0.39 3.04
N PHE A 58 -1.51 -0.53 3.76
CA PHE A 58 -1.64 -1.96 3.57
C PHE A 58 -2.63 -2.52 4.59
N TYR A 59 -3.55 -3.35 4.14
CA TYR A 59 -4.54 -3.97 5.01
C TYR A 59 -4.71 -5.46 4.64
N PRO A 60 -5.16 -6.29 5.60
CA PRO A 60 -5.18 -7.74 5.40
C PRO A 60 -6.16 -8.23 4.35
N ARG A 61 -7.40 -7.73 4.35
CA ARG A 61 -8.45 -8.27 3.48
C ARG A 61 -9.66 -7.37 3.32
N ASP A 62 -10.19 -7.28 2.10
CA ASP A 62 -11.45 -6.60 1.79
C ASP A 62 -12.63 -7.18 2.59
N LEU A 63 -13.60 -6.33 2.86
CA LEU A 63 -14.88 -6.69 3.48
C LEU A 63 -14.79 -7.26 4.91
N THR A 64 -13.62 -7.25 5.53
CA THR A 64 -13.47 -7.57 6.96
C THR A 64 -13.84 -6.36 7.82
N PRO A 65 -14.31 -6.54 9.09
CA PRO A 65 -14.79 -5.42 9.90
C PRO A 65 -13.78 -4.31 10.13
N GLY A 66 -12.55 -4.63 10.51
CA GLY A 66 -11.50 -3.64 10.75
C GLY A 66 -11.06 -2.88 9.49
N CYS A 67 -10.91 -3.60 8.37
CA CYS A 67 -10.56 -2.99 7.09
C CYS A 67 -11.69 -2.12 6.54
N THR A 68 -12.94 -2.48 6.79
CA THR A 68 -14.09 -1.68 6.42
C THR A 68 -14.15 -0.36 7.20
N ILE A 69 -13.93 -0.40 8.51
CA ILE A 69 -13.90 0.81 9.35
C ILE A 69 -12.76 1.74 8.91
N GLU A 70 -11.58 1.21 8.66
CA GLU A 70 -10.43 1.98 8.18
C GLU A 70 -10.70 2.65 6.83
N ALA A 71 -11.21 1.89 5.86
CA ALA A 71 -11.54 2.41 4.53
C ALA A 71 -12.61 3.49 4.58
N CYS A 72 -13.66 3.29 5.36
CA CYS A 72 -14.73 4.27 5.55
C CYS A 72 -14.22 5.55 6.26
N SER A 73 -13.30 5.42 7.20
CA SER A 73 -12.67 6.56 7.86
C SER A 73 -11.86 7.41 6.86
N PHE A 74 -11.06 6.79 6.01
CA PHE A 74 -10.36 7.50 4.93
C PHE A 74 -11.32 8.13 3.92
N ARG A 75 -12.40 7.42 3.56
CA ARG A 75 -13.44 7.97 2.68
C ARG A 75 -14.04 9.25 3.25
N ASP A 76 -14.42 9.23 4.51
CA ASP A 76 -15.09 10.35 5.18
C ASP A 76 -14.17 11.56 5.36
N GLN A 77 -12.87 11.34 5.43
CA GLN A 77 -11.86 12.39 5.63
C GLN A 77 -11.20 12.87 4.33
N GLN A 78 -11.75 12.52 3.16
CA GLN A 78 -11.14 12.89 1.87
C GLN A 78 -10.95 14.39 1.69
N ALA A 79 -11.91 15.20 2.14
CA ALA A 79 -11.79 16.67 2.05
C ALA A 79 -10.58 17.18 2.86
N ALA A 80 -10.40 16.69 4.08
CA ALA A 80 -9.27 17.06 4.93
C ALA A 80 -7.92 16.58 4.36
N LEU A 81 -7.89 15.35 3.80
CA LEU A 81 -6.70 14.78 3.16
C LEU A 81 -6.30 15.60 1.93
N ARG A 82 -7.24 15.97 1.08
CA ARG A 82 -7.00 16.83 -0.08
C ARG A 82 -6.52 18.21 0.33
N SER A 83 -7.09 18.79 1.37
CA SER A 83 -6.65 20.09 1.92
C SER A 83 -5.23 20.03 2.45
N ALA A 84 -4.79 18.87 2.93
CA ALA A 84 -3.41 18.61 3.35
C ALA A 84 -2.46 18.30 2.17
N GLY A 85 -2.95 18.34 0.92
CA GLY A 85 -2.17 18.06 -0.28
C GLY A 85 -1.86 16.58 -0.48
N ALA A 86 -2.69 15.69 0.04
CA ALA A 86 -2.48 14.25 0.02
C ALA A 86 -3.57 13.48 -0.73
N GLN A 87 -3.21 12.31 -1.22
CA GLN A 87 -4.14 11.30 -1.72
C GLN A 87 -3.94 9.99 -0.99
N VAL A 88 -4.97 9.15 -0.97
CA VAL A 88 -4.97 7.84 -0.29
C VAL A 88 -5.04 6.72 -1.30
N VAL A 89 -4.26 5.69 -1.09
CA VAL A 89 -4.30 4.44 -1.86
C VAL A 89 -4.21 3.27 -0.89
N GLY A 90 -5.11 2.30 -1.03
CA GLY A 90 -5.08 1.06 -0.26
C GLY A 90 -4.50 -0.09 -1.08
N ILE A 91 -3.75 -0.97 -0.44
CA ILE A 91 -3.17 -2.17 -1.04
C ILE A 91 -3.50 -3.40 -0.19
N SER A 92 -3.99 -4.45 -0.84
CA SER A 92 -4.12 -5.78 -0.24
C SER A 92 -3.86 -6.86 -1.28
N GLY A 93 -3.79 -8.11 -0.83
CA GLY A 93 -3.63 -9.27 -1.71
C GLY A 93 -4.92 -9.70 -2.41
N ASP A 94 -6.01 -8.96 -2.26
CA ASP A 94 -7.31 -9.29 -2.87
C ASP A 94 -7.34 -8.97 -4.37
N SER A 95 -8.25 -9.65 -5.09
CA SER A 95 -8.45 -9.43 -6.53
C SER A 95 -9.12 -8.08 -6.82
N GLY A 96 -8.97 -7.61 -8.07
CA GLY A 96 -9.66 -6.41 -8.54
C GLY A 96 -11.17 -6.52 -8.45
N ALA A 97 -11.74 -7.71 -8.71
CA ALA A 97 -13.17 -7.97 -8.57
C ALA A 97 -13.65 -7.80 -7.11
N LEU A 98 -12.88 -8.26 -6.14
CA LEU A 98 -13.21 -8.09 -4.73
C LEU A 98 -13.07 -6.62 -4.29
N HIS A 99 -12.04 -5.94 -4.77
CA HIS A 99 -11.87 -4.49 -4.56
C HIS A 99 -13.06 -3.70 -5.10
N GLU A 100 -13.56 -4.05 -6.29
CA GLU A 100 -14.72 -3.37 -6.87
C GLU A 100 -15.98 -3.57 -6.01
N LYS A 101 -16.22 -4.78 -5.53
CA LYS A 101 -17.33 -5.05 -4.58
C LYS A 101 -17.19 -4.23 -3.30
N PHE A 102 -15.99 -4.17 -2.76
CA PHE A 102 -15.71 -3.41 -1.53
C PHE A 102 -15.96 -1.91 -1.73
N ARG A 103 -15.43 -1.36 -2.84
CA ARG A 103 -15.64 0.05 -3.19
C ARG A 103 -17.12 0.39 -3.41
N ALA A 104 -17.82 -0.45 -4.16
CA ALA A 104 -19.24 -0.24 -4.45
C ALA A 104 -20.10 -0.31 -3.18
N LYS A 105 -19.85 -1.28 -2.31
CA LYS A 105 -20.64 -1.48 -1.08
C LYS A 105 -20.51 -0.33 -0.11
N TYR A 106 -19.34 0.28 0.00
CA TYR A 106 -19.05 1.34 0.99
C TYR A 106 -18.80 2.70 0.35
N ASP A 107 -19.04 2.84 -0.94
CA ASP A 107 -18.85 4.08 -1.69
C ASP A 107 -17.45 4.69 -1.47
N LEU A 108 -16.43 3.85 -1.58
CA LEU A 108 -15.05 4.28 -1.40
C LEU A 108 -14.60 5.15 -2.57
N ASN A 109 -14.00 6.28 -2.28
CA ASN A 109 -13.64 7.34 -3.23
C ASN A 109 -12.13 7.45 -3.49
N PHE A 110 -11.40 6.36 -3.29
CA PHE A 110 -9.96 6.25 -3.56
C PHE A 110 -9.63 4.87 -4.15
N PRO A 111 -8.51 4.73 -4.86
CA PRO A 111 -8.16 3.47 -5.50
C PRO A 111 -7.73 2.41 -4.50
N LEU A 112 -8.08 1.16 -4.80
CA LEU A 112 -7.57 -0.04 -4.14
C LEU A 112 -6.76 -0.83 -5.16
N LEU A 113 -5.54 -1.20 -4.79
CA LEU A 113 -4.60 -1.91 -5.64
C LEU A 113 -4.44 -3.37 -5.21
N SER A 114 -4.30 -4.26 -6.19
CA SER A 114 -4.18 -5.70 -5.98
C SER A 114 -2.71 -6.13 -6.02
N ASP A 115 -2.21 -6.57 -4.87
CA ASP A 115 -0.88 -7.17 -4.71
C ASP A 115 -1.03 -8.69 -4.54
N LEU A 116 -1.43 -9.37 -5.63
CA LEU A 116 -1.87 -10.78 -5.59
C LEU A 116 -0.83 -11.76 -5.04
N GLY A 117 0.45 -11.50 -5.26
CA GLY A 117 1.55 -12.32 -4.73
C GLY A 117 2.17 -11.76 -3.46
N ASN A 118 1.65 -10.69 -2.90
CA ASN A 118 2.21 -9.96 -1.76
C ASN A 118 3.67 -9.51 -1.97
N GLU A 119 4.10 -9.35 -3.20
CA GLU A 119 5.47 -8.92 -3.53
C GLU A 119 5.75 -7.50 -3.05
N VAL A 120 4.82 -6.58 -3.27
CA VAL A 120 4.91 -5.21 -2.77
C VAL A 120 4.83 -5.18 -1.25
N GLY A 121 3.96 -6.00 -0.66
CA GLY A 121 3.90 -6.18 0.80
C GLY A 121 5.24 -6.62 1.39
N ARG A 122 5.95 -7.52 0.71
CA ARG A 122 7.31 -7.94 1.12
C ARG A 122 8.31 -6.80 0.98
N ALA A 123 8.29 -6.06 -0.12
CA ALA A 123 9.19 -4.93 -0.35
C ALA A 123 9.01 -3.83 0.70
N TYR A 124 7.78 -3.60 1.15
CA TYR A 124 7.46 -2.63 2.20
C TYR A 124 7.61 -3.20 3.62
N GLY A 125 7.96 -4.47 3.77
CA GLY A 125 8.18 -5.10 5.07
C GLY A 125 6.91 -5.32 5.90
N VAL A 126 5.75 -5.41 5.25
CA VAL A 126 4.45 -5.57 5.91
C VAL A 126 3.86 -6.99 5.79
N TYR A 127 4.44 -7.82 4.93
CA TYR A 127 4.05 -9.23 4.81
C TYR A 127 4.86 -10.05 5.82
N LYS A 128 4.20 -10.50 6.87
CA LYS A 128 4.85 -11.05 8.05
C LYS A 128 4.17 -12.33 8.54
N LYS A 129 4.93 -13.10 9.30
CA LYS A 129 4.41 -14.23 10.06
C LYS A 129 3.46 -13.73 11.15
N LYS A 130 2.23 -14.24 11.13
CA LYS A 130 1.18 -13.94 12.10
C LYS A 130 0.79 -15.22 12.82
N SER A 131 0.30 -15.10 14.05
CA SER A 131 -0.25 -16.19 14.82
C SER A 131 -1.69 -15.88 15.21
N LEU A 132 -2.59 -16.83 14.99
CA LEU A 132 -3.98 -16.73 15.40
C LEU A 132 -4.45 -18.10 15.91
N TYR A 133 -4.91 -18.16 17.16
CA TYR A 133 -5.34 -19.41 17.82
C TYR A 133 -4.30 -20.54 17.71
N GLY A 134 -3.02 -20.23 17.92
CA GLY A 134 -1.93 -21.20 17.87
C GLY A 134 -1.50 -21.61 16.46
N ARG A 135 -2.13 -21.09 15.41
CA ARG A 135 -1.73 -21.31 14.01
C ARG A 135 -0.88 -20.16 13.50
N GLU A 136 0.25 -20.49 12.90
CA GLU A 136 1.12 -19.55 12.23
C GLU A 136 0.78 -19.46 10.74
N PHE A 137 0.73 -18.27 10.19
CA PHE A 137 0.50 -18.01 8.76
C PHE A 137 1.17 -16.72 8.35
N MET A 138 1.45 -16.57 7.05
CA MET A 138 1.94 -15.31 6.49
C MET A 138 0.76 -14.41 6.13
N GLY A 139 0.85 -13.14 6.47
CA GLY A 139 -0.19 -12.17 6.17
C GLY A 139 0.30 -10.74 6.29
N ILE A 140 -0.56 -9.82 5.88
CA ILE A 140 -0.29 -8.38 5.95
C ILE A 140 -0.51 -7.86 7.38
N GLU A 141 0.52 -7.26 7.94
CA GLU A 141 0.41 -6.42 9.13
C GLU A 141 -0.12 -5.05 8.70
N ARG A 142 -1.26 -4.64 9.25
CA ARG A 142 -1.87 -3.34 8.94
C ARG A 142 -0.87 -2.22 9.19
N THR A 143 -0.46 -1.53 8.11
CA THR A 143 0.60 -0.52 8.16
C THR A 143 0.26 0.62 7.20
N THR A 144 0.50 1.85 7.62
CA THR A 144 0.33 3.03 6.79
C THR A 144 1.66 3.75 6.61
N PHE A 145 1.96 4.10 5.37
CA PHE A 145 3.11 4.90 4.99
C PHE A 145 2.66 6.28 4.54
N VAL A 146 3.23 7.32 5.10
CA VAL A 146 3.07 8.68 4.61
C VAL A 146 4.32 9.02 3.79
N ILE A 147 4.11 9.27 2.50
CA ILE A 147 5.18 9.45 1.51
C ILE A 147 5.12 10.88 1.00
N GLY A 148 6.25 11.57 1.00
CA GLY A 148 6.37 12.91 0.48
C GLY A 148 6.27 12.96 -1.04
N LYS A 149 6.11 14.16 -1.59
CA LYS A 149 6.07 14.41 -3.05
C LYS A 149 7.32 13.90 -3.78
N ASP A 150 8.45 13.86 -3.08
CA ASP A 150 9.74 13.35 -3.57
C ASP A 150 9.87 11.82 -3.53
N GLY A 151 8.83 11.12 -3.06
CA GLY A 151 8.84 9.67 -2.92
C GLY A 151 9.56 9.15 -1.69
N VAL A 152 9.97 10.00 -0.77
CA VAL A 152 10.61 9.59 0.48
C VAL A 152 9.55 9.30 1.54
N VAL A 153 9.69 8.16 2.22
CA VAL A 153 8.81 7.78 3.34
C VAL A 153 9.08 8.72 4.52
N ARG A 154 8.09 9.52 4.89
CA ARG A 154 8.20 10.50 5.97
C ARG A 154 7.77 9.94 7.32
N LYS A 155 6.75 9.08 7.31
CA LYS A 155 6.22 8.46 8.52
C LYS A 155 5.74 7.05 8.23
N VAL A 156 5.95 6.16 9.19
CA VAL A 156 5.41 4.79 9.15
C VAL A 156 4.57 4.57 10.41
N PHE A 157 3.36 4.06 10.22
CA PHE A 157 2.48 3.61 11.29
C PHE A 157 2.35 2.09 11.21
N PRO A 158 3.18 1.31 11.91
CA PRO A 158 3.08 -0.14 11.95
C PRO A 158 1.98 -0.57 12.92
N LYS A 159 1.47 -1.79 12.74
CA LYS A 159 0.46 -2.38 13.65
C LYS A 159 -0.70 -1.44 13.95
N VAL A 160 -1.29 -0.88 12.92
CA VAL A 160 -2.31 0.15 13.03
C VAL A 160 -3.51 -0.34 13.83
N LYS A 161 -3.90 0.45 14.81
CA LYS A 161 -5.22 0.39 15.45
C LYS A 161 -6.13 1.35 14.70
N VAL A 162 -7.25 0.85 14.21
CA VAL A 162 -8.13 1.61 13.29
C VAL A 162 -8.73 2.84 13.96
N ALA A 163 -9.12 2.73 15.23
CA ALA A 163 -9.71 3.86 15.97
C ALA A 163 -8.71 5.04 16.08
N GLY A 164 -9.09 6.22 15.58
CA GLY A 164 -8.28 7.43 15.61
C GLY A 164 -7.11 7.45 14.64
N HIS A 165 -6.97 6.45 13.77
CA HIS A 165 -5.82 6.35 12.87
C HIS A 165 -5.81 7.46 11.80
N THR A 166 -6.95 7.78 11.21
CA THR A 166 -7.03 8.83 10.17
C THR A 166 -6.60 10.19 10.73
N GLU A 167 -6.97 10.50 11.96
CA GLU A 167 -6.54 11.73 12.65
C GLU A 167 -5.02 11.75 12.87
N GLN A 168 -4.41 10.61 13.19
CA GLN A 168 -2.95 10.49 13.31
C GLN A 168 -2.27 10.75 11.96
N VAL A 169 -2.82 10.22 10.88
CA VAL A 169 -2.33 10.43 9.52
C VAL A 169 -2.43 11.91 9.13
N LEU A 170 -3.56 12.55 9.40
CA LEU A 170 -3.75 13.97 9.13
C LEU A 170 -2.76 14.84 9.91
N ALA A 171 -2.50 14.51 11.18
CA ALA A 171 -1.50 15.22 12.00
C ALA A 171 -0.09 15.07 11.40
N ALA A 172 0.28 13.86 10.95
CA ALA A 172 1.56 13.62 10.30
C ALA A 172 1.70 14.40 8.98
N LEU A 173 0.64 14.50 8.19
CA LEU A 173 0.64 15.26 6.93
C LEU A 173 0.87 16.75 7.13
N LYS A 174 0.42 17.33 8.24
CA LYS A 174 0.63 18.75 8.56
C LYS A 174 2.09 19.08 8.89
N GLU A 175 2.86 18.10 9.31
CA GLU A 175 4.30 18.25 9.63
C GLU A 175 5.19 18.10 8.40
N ILE A 176 4.63 17.83 7.23
CA ILE A 176 5.34 17.54 5.97
C ILE A 176 4.98 18.60 4.94
N ASP A 177 5.99 19.13 4.25
CA ASP A 177 5.84 20.05 3.12
C ASP A 177 5.53 19.33 1.79
#